data_de6cea940e30cf1832aee6e6b7fd556b
#
_entry.id   de6cea940e30cf1832aee6e6b7fd556b
#
_cell.length_a   1.000
_cell.length_b   1.000
_cell.length_c   1.000
_cell.angle_alpha   90.00
_cell.angle_beta   90.00
_cell.angle_gamma   90.00
#
_symmetry.space_group_name_H-M   'P 1'
#
loop_
_entity.id
_entity.type
_entity.pdbx_description
1 polymer ?
#
loop_
_entity_poly.entity_id
_entity_poly.type
_entity_poly.pdbx_seq_one_letter_code
_entity_poly.pdbx_strand_id
1 'polypeptide(L)'
;MDSTWWAVARSEEVTGKKPLSVDIGARPVVLWRDQNGHARALEDRCPHRRAPLSLGCIRKEGWIQCGYHGWSYDGETGRVREIPNLKNEQRFSPVYRAERFAVHEAAGFVRVSQNAEAAPPQIAAIDMPLSGTAHVALDHDRYLAALFDEPGLLLSIVGVHFTTYLMSELHEQDGQLVMERSCQWKRPHWPAAFSSDYPLTLISSTEPVTGETALLLRDRDFRELLSMRMAPVPAGRGVTSVRWRAVQGADLPSLVGRALQWLNPINVHSSVDGAALRTLKPTASVVFDELRRALSPSPAQSAA
;
A
#
# COMPACT_ATOMS: atom_id res chain seq x y z
N MET A 1 -6.52 19.45 -8.00
CA MET A 1 -5.58 18.31 -8.00
C MET A 1 -6.12 17.28 -7.06
N ASP A 2 -5.99 16.00 -7.43
CA ASP A 2 -6.41 14.89 -6.58
C ASP A 2 -5.64 14.89 -5.26
N SER A 3 -6.36 14.91 -4.13
CA SER A 3 -5.79 14.92 -2.77
C SER A 3 -5.71 13.51 -2.16
N THR A 4 -5.84 12.47 -2.98
CA THR A 4 -5.72 11.07 -2.55
C THR A 4 -4.33 10.78 -1.98
N TRP A 5 -4.30 10.07 -0.87
CA TRP A 5 -3.08 9.64 -0.20
C TRP A 5 -2.80 8.16 -0.44
N TRP A 6 -1.73 7.87 -1.13
CA TRP A 6 -1.28 6.52 -1.44
C TRP A 6 -0.17 6.07 -0.50
N ALA A 7 -0.31 4.94 0.17
CA ALA A 7 0.76 4.34 0.99
C ALA A 7 1.76 3.61 0.09
N VAL A 8 2.74 4.34 -0.39
CA VAL A 8 3.65 3.92 -1.48
C VAL A 8 4.89 3.17 -1.03
N ALA A 9 5.22 3.25 0.25
CA ALA A 9 6.36 2.54 0.83
C ALA A 9 6.12 2.22 2.31
N ARG A 10 6.81 1.22 2.85
CA ARG A 10 6.97 1.05 4.29
C ARG A 10 8.03 2.03 4.79
N SER A 11 7.90 2.50 6.03
CA SER A 11 8.81 3.48 6.63
C SER A 11 10.29 3.07 6.53
N GLU A 12 10.58 1.79 6.71
CA GLU A 12 11.92 1.22 6.66
C GLU A 12 12.51 1.07 5.25
N GLU A 13 11.68 1.13 4.21
CA GLU A 13 12.15 1.12 2.81
C GLU A 13 12.74 2.47 2.39
N VAL A 14 12.29 3.56 3.03
CA VAL A 14 12.76 4.93 2.72
C VAL A 14 13.94 5.26 3.60
N THR A 15 15.10 5.45 3.01
CA THR A 15 16.35 5.68 3.73
C THR A 15 17.07 6.96 3.30
N GLY A 16 18.01 7.45 4.13
CA GLY A 16 18.94 8.53 3.78
C GLY A 16 20.17 8.05 3.01
N LYS A 17 20.26 6.75 2.69
CA LYS A 17 21.44 6.17 2.01
C LYS A 17 21.23 6.02 0.50
N LYS A 18 20.05 5.60 0.10
CA LYS A 18 19.71 5.34 -1.30
C LYS A 18 18.30 5.83 -1.59
N PRO A 19 18.09 6.55 -2.70
CA PRO A 19 16.75 6.89 -3.18
C PRO A 19 15.96 5.64 -3.53
N LEU A 20 14.64 5.66 -3.26
CA LEU A 20 13.68 4.62 -3.61
C LEU A 20 12.78 5.13 -4.73
N SER A 21 12.69 4.39 -5.84
CA SER A 21 11.71 4.66 -6.90
C SER A 21 10.44 3.87 -6.65
N VAL A 22 9.31 4.55 -6.75
CA VAL A 22 7.96 3.95 -6.71
C VAL A 22 7.09 4.60 -7.77
N ASP A 23 6.01 3.93 -8.16
CA ASP A 23 5.04 4.50 -9.09
C ASP A 23 3.68 4.70 -8.40
N ILE A 24 2.96 5.74 -8.79
CA ILE A 24 1.54 5.95 -8.52
C ILE A 24 0.84 6.03 -9.88
N GLY A 25 0.31 4.91 -10.35
CA GLY A 25 -0.17 4.78 -11.72
C GLY A 25 0.95 4.99 -12.74
N ALA A 26 0.82 6.00 -13.58
CA ALA A 26 1.83 6.38 -14.59
C ALA A 26 2.85 7.41 -14.07
N ARG A 27 2.75 7.83 -12.83
CA ARG A 27 3.64 8.85 -12.24
C ARG A 27 4.76 8.21 -11.45
N PRO A 28 6.01 8.32 -11.89
CA PRO A 28 7.16 7.87 -11.12
C PRO A 28 7.48 8.87 -10.00
N VAL A 29 7.74 8.35 -8.81
CA VAL A 29 8.04 9.11 -7.60
C VAL A 29 9.35 8.62 -7.02
N VAL A 30 10.25 9.53 -6.68
CA VAL A 30 11.45 9.23 -5.90
C VAL A 30 11.24 9.60 -4.43
N LEU A 31 11.58 8.66 -3.54
CA LEU A 31 11.50 8.82 -2.09
C LEU A 31 12.90 8.73 -1.49
N TRP A 32 13.16 9.52 -0.46
CA TRP A 32 14.37 9.42 0.36
C TRP A 32 14.16 10.10 1.71
N ARG A 33 15.11 9.94 2.63
CA ARG A 33 15.14 10.76 3.86
C ARG A 33 16.18 11.86 3.73
N ASP A 34 15.76 13.06 4.13
CA ASP A 34 16.67 14.20 4.24
C ASP A 34 17.62 14.07 5.45
N GLN A 35 18.46 15.07 5.68
CA GLN A 35 19.42 15.10 6.79
C GLN A 35 18.76 15.06 8.18
N ASN A 36 17.50 15.46 8.29
CA ASN A 36 16.73 15.46 9.54
C ASN A 36 15.93 14.17 9.72
N GLY A 37 16.04 13.21 8.79
CA GLY A 37 15.29 11.96 8.79
C GLY A 37 13.87 12.07 8.24
N HIS A 38 13.43 13.22 7.76
CA HIS A 38 12.10 13.38 7.18
C HIS A 38 12.04 12.73 5.80
N ALA A 39 10.99 11.97 5.54
CA ALA A 39 10.71 11.44 4.22
C ALA A 39 10.35 12.56 3.24
N ARG A 40 10.90 12.51 2.03
CA ARG A 40 10.70 13.48 0.95
C ARG A 40 10.28 12.76 -0.32
N ALA A 41 9.49 13.44 -1.14
CA ALA A 41 9.01 12.91 -2.41
C ALA A 41 9.05 13.98 -3.50
N LEU A 42 9.64 13.61 -4.64
CA LEU A 42 9.61 14.40 -5.87
C LEU A 42 9.20 13.51 -7.05
N GLU A 43 8.76 14.12 -8.16
CA GLU A 43 8.66 13.39 -9.42
C GLU A 43 10.03 12.78 -9.75
N ASP A 44 10.07 11.49 -10.08
CA ASP A 44 11.31 10.79 -10.40
C ASP A 44 11.79 11.11 -11.83
N ARG A 45 11.85 12.43 -12.11
CA ARG A 45 12.30 12.98 -13.40
C ARG A 45 13.00 14.32 -13.21
N CYS A 46 14.27 14.33 -13.50
CA CYS A 46 15.08 15.55 -13.42
C CYS A 46 14.56 16.64 -14.38
N PRO A 47 14.24 17.86 -13.91
CA PRO A 47 13.78 18.98 -14.76
C PRO A 47 14.72 19.33 -15.91
N HIS A 48 16.02 19.05 -15.77
CA HIS A 48 17.01 19.36 -16.79
C HIS A 48 16.82 18.51 -18.07
N ARG A 49 16.87 17.18 -17.96
CA ARG A 49 16.78 16.25 -19.10
C ARG A 49 16.01 14.97 -18.79
N ARG A 50 15.07 15.01 -17.86
CA ARG A 50 14.12 13.95 -17.53
C ARG A 50 14.75 12.61 -17.08
N ALA A 51 16.05 12.60 -16.76
CA ALA A 51 16.69 11.41 -16.19
C ALA A 51 16.08 11.09 -14.82
N PRO A 52 15.91 9.81 -14.45
CA PRO A 52 15.38 9.42 -13.13
C PRO A 52 16.29 9.93 -12.00
N LEU A 53 15.71 10.63 -11.03
CA LEU A 53 16.42 11.10 -9.84
C LEU A 53 16.79 9.94 -8.91
N SER A 54 16.01 8.87 -8.93
CA SER A 54 16.25 7.65 -8.16
C SER A 54 17.54 6.91 -8.54
N LEU A 55 18.06 7.15 -9.74
CA LEU A 55 19.38 6.64 -10.19
C LEU A 55 20.55 7.49 -9.71
N GLY A 56 20.28 8.57 -8.98
CA GLY A 56 21.27 9.45 -8.39
C GLY A 56 21.65 9.06 -6.97
N CYS A 57 22.00 10.06 -6.17
CA CYS A 57 22.40 9.87 -4.79
C CYS A 57 21.83 10.95 -3.87
N ILE A 58 21.87 10.68 -2.56
CA ILE A 58 21.48 11.63 -1.53
C ILE A 58 22.74 12.31 -1.02
N ARG A 59 22.74 13.64 -1.04
CA ARG A 59 23.87 14.46 -0.56
C ARG A 59 23.83 14.55 0.97
N LYS A 60 24.95 14.94 1.59
CA LYS A 60 25.05 15.14 3.05
C LYS A 60 24.07 16.21 3.57
N GLU A 61 23.70 17.16 2.73
CA GLU A 61 22.71 18.22 3.01
C GLU A 61 21.27 17.69 2.92
N GLY A 62 21.05 16.41 2.63
CA GLY A 62 19.74 15.79 2.46
C GLY A 62 19.07 16.05 1.11
N TRP A 63 19.78 16.65 0.15
CA TRP A 63 19.27 16.89 -1.20
C TRP A 63 19.40 15.65 -2.09
N ILE A 64 18.49 15.50 -3.05
CA ILE A 64 18.61 14.47 -4.10
C ILE A 64 19.44 15.01 -5.25
N GLN A 65 20.51 14.29 -5.63
CA GLN A 65 21.37 14.64 -6.76
C GLN A 65 21.11 13.73 -7.94
N CYS A 66 20.82 14.32 -9.10
CA CYS A 66 20.68 13.61 -10.35
C CYS A 66 22.00 12.95 -10.77
N GLY A 67 21.97 11.65 -11.07
CA GLY A 67 23.16 10.90 -11.50
C GLY A 67 23.67 11.29 -12.90
N TYR A 68 22.87 12.01 -13.71
CA TYR A 68 23.25 12.31 -15.09
C TYR A 68 24.17 13.54 -15.19
N HIS A 69 23.79 14.69 -14.60
CA HIS A 69 24.59 15.92 -14.68
C HIS A 69 24.86 16.57 -13.31
N GLY A 70 24.60 15.85 -12.21
CA GLY A 70 24.94 16.31 -10.86
C GLY A 70 24.07 17.44 -10.28
N TRP A 71 22.92 17.77 -10.92
CA TRP A 71 22.03 18.78 -10.37
C TRP A 71 21.38 18.27 -9.10
N SER A 72 21.38 19.09 -8.04
CA SER A 72 20.84 18.72 -6.74
C SER A 72 19.57 19.50 -6.43
N TYR A 73 18.57 18.81 -5.88
CA TYR A 73 17.25 19.35 -5.59
C TYR A 73 16.89 19.19 -4.12
N ASP A 74 16.25 20.22 -3.59
CA ASP A 74 15.69 20.24 -2.25
C ASP A 74 14.35 19.46 -2.24
N GLY A 75 14.19 18.58 -1.26
CA GLY A 75 12.98 17.75 -1.14
C GLY A 75 11.77 18.48 -0.59
N GLU A 76 11.95 19.61 0.08
CA GLU A 76 10.84 20.37 0.65
C GLU A 76 10.18 21.28 -0.38
N THR A 77 10.97 21.92 -1.21
CA THR A 77 10.49 22.90 -2.19
C THR A 77 10.59 22.42 -3.63
N GLY A 78 11.34 21.35 -3.92
CA GLY A 78 11.68 20.91 -5.28
C GLY A 78 12.67 21.83 -6.02
N ARG A 79 13.15 22.90 -5.38
CA ARG A 79 14.06 23.86 -6.03
C ARG A 79 15.45 23.26 -6.24
N VAL A 80 16.08 23.64 -7.34
CA VAL A 80 17.49 23.33 -7.55
C VAL A 80 18.34 24.08 -6.53
N ARG A 81 19.28 23.38 -5.91
CA ARG A 81 20.23 23.90 -4.89
C ARG A 81 21.64 23.99 -5.42
N GLU A 82 22.00 23.09 -6.32
CA GLU A 82 23.34 23.05 -6.88
C GLU A 82 23.29 22.64 -8.35
N ILE A 83 24.02 23.39 -9.17
CA ILE A 83 24.32 23.03 -10.55
C ILE A 83 25.85 23.00 -10.66
N PRO A 84 26.49 21.86 -11.01
CA PRO A 84 27.93 21.79 -11.17
C PRO A 84 28.45 22.89 -12.10
N ASN A 85 29.56 23.47 -11.73
CA ASN A 85 30.22 24.57 -12.46
C ASN A 85 29.50 25.94 -12.44
N LEU A 86 28.38 26.09 -11.76
CA LEU A 86 27.71 27.35 -11.50
C LEU A 86 27.91 27.75 -10.03
N LYS A 87 28.68 28.85 -9.80
CA LYS A 87 29.05 29.27 -8.45
C LYS A 87 28.01 30.16 -7.75
N ASN A 88 26.91 30.53 -8.41
CA ASN A 88 25.99 31.51 -7.87
C ASN A 88 24.55 30.99 -7.86
N GLU A 89 24.11 30.51 -6.70
CA GLU A 89 22.75 29.96 -6.47
C GLU A 89 21.63 30.98 -6.75
N GLN A 90 21.90 32.27 -6.61
CA GLN A 90 20.92 33.35 -6.79
C GLN A 90 20.41 33.49 -8.25
N ARG A 91 20.99 32.75 -9.20
CA ARG A 91 20.65 32.82 -10.62
C ARG A 91 19.98 31.58 -11.19
N PHE A 92 19.65 30.60 -10.35
CA PHE A 92 18.93 29.44 -10.87
C PHE A 92 17.51 29.82 -11.29
N SER A 93 17.16 29.55 -12.55
CA SER A 93 15.82 29.81 -13.04
C SER A 93 14.77 29.00 -12.26
N PRO A 94 13.66 29.62 -11.83
CA PRO A 94 12.57 28.93 -11.16
C PRO A 94 11.96 27.77 -11.98
N VAL A 95 12.16 27.77 -13.30
CA VAL A 95 11.69 26.70 -14.19
C VAL A 95 12.36 25.36 -13.90
N TYR A 96 13.57 25.36 -13.33
CA TYR A 96 14.28 24.15 -12.93
C TYR A 96 13.87 23.66 -11.53
N ARG A 97 12.58 23.49 -11.36
CA ARG A 97 11.99 22.96 -10.13
C ARG A 97 11.44 21.57 -10.40
N ALA A 98 11.85 20.58 -9.60
CA ALA A 98 11.24 19.27 -9.59
C ALA A 98 9.84 19.36 -8.98
N GLU A 99 8.87 18.65 -9.54
CA GLU A 99 7.52 18.59 -8.98
C GLU A 99 7.60 17.89 -7.62
N ARG A 100 7.10 18.56 -6.56
CA ARG A 100 7.05 18.00 -5.22
C ARG A 100 5.69 17.37 -4.93
N PHE A 101 5.69 16.37 -4.08
CA PHE A 101 4.50 15.72 -3.57
C PHE A 101 4.40 15.94 -2.05
N ALA A 102 3.18 15.96 -1.53
CA ALA A 102 2.99 15.93 -0.09
C ALA A 102 3.37 14.54 0.45
N VAL A 103 4.01 14.51 1.61
CA VAL A 103 4.44 13.28 2.29
C VAL A 103 3.88 13.25 3.70
N HIS A 104 3.32 12.11 4.08
CA HIS A 104 2.87 11.84 5.42
C HIS A 104 3.33 10.44 5.87
N GLU A 105 4.01 10.37 6.99
CA GLU A 105 4.48 9.10 7.56
C GLU A 105 3.68 8.77 8.81
N ALA A 106 2.92 7.69 8.75
CA ALA A 106 2.09 7.22 9.86
C ALA A 106 1.85 5.71 9.79
N ALA A 107 1.68 5.08 10.95
CA ALA A 107 1.41 3.64 11.11
C ALA A 107 2.39 2.75 10.31
N GLY A 108 3.68 3.18 10.23
CA GLY A 108 4.74 2.46 9.53
C GLY A 108 4.70 2.51 8.01
N PHE A 109 3.89 3.39 7.42
CA PHE A 109 3.86 3.65 5.97
C PHE A 109 4.24 5.09 5.65
N VAL A 110 4.95 5.26 4.54
CA VAL A 110 5.13 6.55 3.89
C VAL A 110 4.05 6.70 2.84
N ARG A 111 3.19 7.71 3.03
CA ARG A 111 2.11 8.08 2.12
C ARG A 111 2.48 9.30 1.32
N VAL A 112 2.03 9.33 0.08
CA VAL A 112 2.27 10.42 -0.85
C VAL A 112 0.96 10.86 -1.47
N SER A 113 0.73 12.17 -1.51
CA SER A 113 -0.33 12.78 -2.31
C SER A 113 0.29 13.57 -3.46
N GLN A 114 -0.33 13.45 -4.65
CA GLN A 114 0.07 14.23 -5.83
C GLN A 114 -0.26 15.72 -5.67
N ASN A 115 -1.19 16.06 -4.79
CA ASN A 115 -1.41 17.43 -4.38
C ASN A 115 -0.41 17.79 -3.26
N ALA A 116 0.55 18.65 -3.59
CA ALA A 116 1.60 19.07 -2.66
C ALA A 116 1.08 19.82 -1.41
N GLU A 117 -0.15 20.33 -1.47
CA GLU A 117 -0.81 21.08 -0.38
C GLU A 117 -1.92 20.24 0.29
N ALA A 118 -2.01 18.94 0.01
CA ALA A 118 -3.02 18.09 0.63
C ALA A 118 -2.81 18.02 2.15
N ALA A 119 -3.90 18.20 2.90
CA ALA A 119 -3.87 18.00 4.35
C ALA A 119 -3.61 16.51 4.66
N PRO A 120 -2.74 16.20 5.64
CA PRO A 120 -2.42 14.82 5.99
C PRO A 120 -3.64 14.11 6.59
N PRO A 121 -3.86 12.82 6.26
CA PRO A 121 -4.94 12.05 6.85
C PRO A 121 -4.65 11.78 8.33
N GLN A 122 -5.71 11.72 9.13
CA GLN A 122 -5.60 11.27 10.52
C GLN A 122 -5.56 9.74 10.55
N ILE A 123 -4.43 9.18 10.95
CA ILE A 123 -4.22 7.74 11.00
C ILE A 123 -3.79 7.35 12.41
N ALA A 124 -4.56 6.46 13.04
CA ALA A 124 -4.20 5.94 14.34
C ALA A 124 -2.85 5.20 14.29
N ALA A 125 -1.99 5.49 15.25
CA ALA A 125 -0.75 4.76 15.41
C ALA A 125 -1.07 3.33 15.89
N ILE A 126 -0.67 2.35 15.10
CA ILE A 126 -0.79 0.93 15.45
C ILE A 126 0.59 0.32 15.20
N ASP A 127 1.15 -0.33 16.22
CA ASP A 127 2.38 -1.09 16.04
C ASP A 127 2.07 -2.43 15.36
N MET A 128 2.61 -2.61 14.15
CA MET A 128 2.47 -3.81 13.35
C MET A 128 3.86 -4.29 12.92
N PRO A 129 4.50 -5.17 13.71
CA PRO A 129 5.89 -5.57 13.52
C PRO A 129 6.12 -6.44 12.29
N LEU A 130 5.12 -7.24 11.88
CA LEU A 130 5.21 -8.01 10.64
C LEU A 130 4.99 -7.10 9.45
N SER A 131 5.78 -7.25 8.41
CA SER A 131 5.63 -6.41 7.22
C SER A 131 6.21 -7.06 5.97
N GLY A 132 5.77 -6.60 4.81
CA GLY A 132 6.29 -7.06 3.54
C GLY A 132 5.87 -6.19 2.37
N THR A 133 6.47 -6.50 1.22
CA THR A 133 6.17 -5.87 -0.07
C THR A 133 6.04 -6.95 -1.12
N ALA A 134 5.00 -6.86 -1.95
CA ALA A 134 4.80 -7.73 -3.10
C ALA A 134 4.46 -6.88 -4.33
N HIS A 135 4.89 -7.35 -5.50
CA HIS A 135 4.50 -6.78 -6.80
C HIS A 135 3.68 -7.83 -7.53
N VAL A 136 2.40 -7.54 -7.73
CA VAL A 136 1.43 -8.49 -8.28
C VAL A 136 1.16 -8.12 -9.73
N ALA A 137 1.28 -9.09 -10.64
CA ALA A 137 1.05 -8.90 -12.07
C ALA A 137 -0.47 -8.82 -12.40
N LEU A 138 -1.13 -7.87 -11.76
CA LEU A 138 -2.54 -7.49 -11.97
C LEU A 138 -2.65 -5.98 -11.95
N ASP A 139 -3.52 -5.41 -12.79
CA ASP A 139 -3.92 -4.02 -12.62
C ASP A 139 -4.70 -3.84 -11.30
N HIS A 140 -4.74 -2.61 -10.82
CA HIS A 140 -5.28 -2.28 -9.50
C HIS A 140 -6.76 -2.70 -9.34
N ASP A 141 -7.59 -2.48 -10.33
CA ASP A 141 -9.02 -2.82 -10.25
C ASP A 141 -9.23 -4.34 -10.21
N ARG A 142 -8.48 -5.10 -11.03
CA ARG A 142 -8.50 -6.56 -10.96
C ARG A 142 -7.94 -7.11 -9.66
N TYR A 143 -6.91 -6.45 -9.11
CA TYR A 143 -6.40 -6.82 -7.79
C TYR A 143 -7.48 -6.67 -6.72
N LEU A 144 -8.20 -5.53 -6.69
CA LEU A 144 -9.28 -5.31 -5.74
C LEU A 144 -10.44 -6.30 -5.96
N ALA A 145 -10.83 -6.54 -7.21
CA ALA A 145 -11.85 -7.54 -7.52
C ALA A 145 -11.47 -8.93 -6.95
N ALA A 146 -10.23 -9.38 -7.19
CA ALA A 146 -9.76 -10.66 -6.64
C ALA A 146 -9.69 -10.65 -5.11
N LEU A 147 -9.37 -9.54 -4.48
CA LEU A 147 -9.35 -9.41 -3.02
C LEU A 147 -10.74 -9.60 -2.40
N PHE A 148 -11.77 -9.07 -3.07
CA PHE A 148 -13.16 -9.22 -2.60
C PHE A 148 -13.77 -10.58 -2.94
N ASP A 149 -13.53 -11.10 -4.12
CA ASP A 149 -14.17 -12.34 -4.56
C ASP A 149 -13.42 -13.60 -4.07
N GLU A 150 -12.09 -13.60 -4.17
CA GLU A 150 -11.25 -14.77 -3.86
C GLU A 150 -9.90 -14.35 -3.23
N PRO A 151 -9.89 -13.86 -1.98
CA PRO A 151 -8.67 -13.37 -1.34
C PRO A 151 -7.54 -14.41 -1.28
N GLY A 152 -7.87 -15.69 -1.29
CA GLY A 152 -6.91 -16.79 -1.34
C GLY A 152 -6.00 -16.80 -2.56
N LEU A 153 -6.35 -16.11 -3.65
CA LEU A 153 -5.49 -15.92 -4.81
C LEU A 153 -4.36 -14.92 -4.55
N LEU A 154 -4.58 -13.97 -3.65
CA LEU A 154 -3.67 -12.84 -3.40
C LEU A 154 -2.88 -13.01 -2.11
N LEU A 155 -3.46 -13.71 -1.15
CA LEU A 155 -2.85 -13.84 0.16
C LEU A 155 -3.12 -15.21 0.76
N SER A 156 -2.18 -15.74 1.51
CA SER A 156 -2.37 -16.88 2.38
C SER A 156 -1.97 -16.56 3.81
N ILE A 157 -2.75 -17.06 4.75
CA ILE A 157 -2.45 -17.04 6.17
C ILE A 157 -2.34 -18.50 6.61
N VAL A 158 -1.25 -18.86 7.26
CA VAL A 158 -0.97 -20.26 7.63
C VAL A 158 -2.14 -20.88 8.39
N GLY A 159 -2.67 -21.96 7.88
CA GLY A 159 -3.80 -22.70 8.45
C GLY A 159 -5.17 -22.10 8.19
N VAL A 160 -5.29 -20.93 7.61
CA VAL A 160 -6.57 -20.27 7.30
C VAL A 160 -7.01 -20.61 5.88
N HIS A 161 -8.26 -21.08 5.74
CA HIS A 161 -8.92 -21.28 4.47
C HIS A 161 -10.08 -20.31 4.33
N PHE A 162 -10.00 -19.45 3.33
CA PHE A 162 -11.08 -18.53 2.98
C PHE A 162 -12.20 -19.29 2.29
N THR A 163 -13.47 -18.98 2.65
CA THR A 163 -14.62 -19.49 1.92
C THR A 163 -15.04 -18.47 0.86
N THR A 164 -15.57 -18.96 -0.26
CA THR A 164 -16.02 -18.12 -1.38
C THR A 164 -17.52 -17.87 -1.38
N TYR A 165 -18.26 -18.52 -0.49
CA TYR A 165 -19.72 -18.55 -0.49
C TYR A 165 -20.38 -18.15 0.83
N LEU A 166 -19.63 -18.01 1.91
CA LEU A 166 -20.13 -17.54 3.20
C LEU A 166 -19.58 -16.16 3.51
N MET A 167 -20.24 -15.15 2.97
CA MET A 167 -19.88 -13.73 3.12
C MET A 167 -21.12 -12.93 3.51
N SER A 168 -20.92 -11.86 4.30
CA SER A 168 -21.93 -10.84 4.45
C SER A 168 -22.08 -10.02 3.16
N GLU A 169 -23.17 -9.27 3.05
CA GLU A 169 -23.25 -8.22 2.03
C GLU A 169 -22.16 -7.17 2.28
N LEU A 170 -21.56 -6.69 1.20
CA LEU A 170 -20.65 -5.54 1.25
C LEU A 170 -21.48 -4.28 1.50
N HIS A 171 -21.12 -3.51 2.51
CA HIS A 171 -21.85 -2.30 2.88
C HIS A 171 -20.86 -1.17 3.24
N GLU A 172 -21.34 0.06 3.20
CA GLU A 172 -20.60 1.23 3.61
C GLU A 172 -20.76 1.45 5.12
N GLN A 173 -19.65 1.69 5.79
CA GLN A 173 -19.60 2.08 7.20
C GLN A 173 -18.44 3.08 7.40
N ASP A 174 -18.77 4.28 7.87
CA ASP A 174 -17.80 5.35 8.17
C ASP A 174 -16.84 5.68 6.99
N GLY A 175 -17.36 5.68 5.76
CA GLY A 175 -16.60 5.93 4.54
C GLY A 175 -15.73 4.76 4.08
N GLN A 176 -15.83 3.61 4.75
CA GLN A 176 -15.16 2.38 4.38
C GLN A 176 -16.14 1.36 3.82
N LEU A 177 -15.68 0.51 2.94
CA LEU A 177 -16.46 -0.64 2.46
C LEU A 177 -16.11 -1.87 3.30
N VAL A 178 -17.11 -2.36 4.05
CA VAL A 178 -16.94 -3.43 5.04
C VAL A 178 -17.62 -4.71 4.58
N MET A 179 -16.95 -5.84 4.76
CA MET A 179 -17.47 -7.17 4.49
C MET A 179 -16.90 -8.17 5.49
N GLU A 180 -17.73 -9.10 5.94
CA GLU A 180 -17.33 -10.25 6.74
C GLU A 180 -17.31 -11.51 5.88
N ARG A 181 -16.28 -12.32 6.04
CA ARG A 181 -16.14 -13.61 5.35
C ARG A 181 -15.88 -14.71 6.36
N SER A 182 -16.64 -15.79 6.27
CA SER A 182 -16.33 -17.00 7.01
C SER A 182 -15.04 -17.63 6.52
N CYS A 183 -14.22 -18.06 7.45
CA CYS A 183 -13.00 -18.80 7.21
C CYS A 183 -12.97 -20.05 8.10
N GLN A 184 -12.05 -20.95 7.80
CA GLN A 184 -11.88 -22.17 8.57
C GLN A 184 -10.40 -22.35 8.92
N TRP A 185 -10.12 -22.84 10.12
CA TRP A 185 -8.79 -23.31 10.47
C TRP A 185 -8.65 -24.78 10.11
N LYS A 186 -7.73 -25.13 9.21
CA LYS A 186 -7.41 -26.52 8.85
C LYS A 186 -5.96 -26.83 9.19
N ARG A 187 -5.74 -27.90 9.92
CA ARG A 187 -4.38 -28.41 10.16
C ARG A 187 -3.83 -29.03 8.87
N PRO A 188 -2.60 -28.65 8.43
CA PRO A 188 -2.03 -29.07 7.14
C PRO A 188 -1.85 -30.58 6.93
N HIS A 189 -1.88 -31.38 7.99
CA HIS A 189 -1.52 -32.82 7.94
C HIS A 189 -2.60 -33.77 8.46
N TRP A 190 -3.84 -33.31 8.65
CA TRP A 190 -4.92 -34.19 9.10
C TRP A 190 -5.92 -34.41 7.97
N PRO A 191 -6.40 -35.67 7.77
CA PRO A 191 -7.49 -35.93 6.85
C PRO A 191 -8.69 -35.05 7.18
N ALA A 192 -9.35 -34.49 6.16
CA ALA A 192 -10.46 -33.55 6.32
C ALA A 192 -11.58 -34.06 7.24
N ALA A 193 -11.76 -35.39 7.34
CA ALA A 193 -12.73 -36.02 8.22
C ALA A 193 -12.48 -35.87 9.72
N PHE A 194 -11.24 -35.48 10.11
CA PHE A 194 -10.85 -35.34 11.52
C PHE A 194 -10.45 -33.92 11.90
N SER A 195 -10.52 -32.98 10.95
CA SER A 195 -10.34 -31.56 11.28
C SER A 195 -11.63 -31.08 11.93
N SER A 196 -11.64 -30.80 13.22
CA SER A 196 -12.65 -29.95 13.80
C SER A 196 -12.53 -28.61 13.11
N ASP A 197 -13.50 -28.28 12.24
CA ASP A 197 -13.59 -26.99 11.57
C ASP A 197 -13.76 -25.94 12.66
N TYR A 198 -12.65 -25.22 12.95
CA TYR A 198 -12.69 -24.11 13.90
C TYR A 198 -13.13 -22.88 13.11
N PRO A 199 -14.35 -22.37 13.34
CA PRO A 199 -14.86 -21.26 12.57
C PRO A 199 -14.09 -19.99 12.90
N LEU A 200 -13.68 -19.31 11.85
CA LEU A 200 -13.04 -18.00 11.90
C LEU A 200 -13.85 -17.01 11.09
N THR A 201 -13.73 -15.73 11.42
CA THR A 201 -14.31 -14.63 10.65
C THR A 201 -13.18 -13.68 10.24
N LEU A 202 -13.10 -13.40 8.95
CA LEU A 202 -12.26 -12.34 8.39
C LEU A 202 -13.14 -11.13 8.10
N ILE A 203 -12.85 -10.02 8.78
CA ILE A 203 -13.48 -8.72 8.52
C ILE A 203 -12.52 -7.92 7.65
N SER A 204 -13.00 -7.45 6.51
CA SER A 204 -12.29 -6.53 5.63
C SER A 204 -12.95 -5.16 5.66
N SER A 205 -12.14 -4.11 5.86
CA SER A 205 -12.56 -2.72 5.78
C SER A 205 -11.65 -2.02 4.79
N THR A 206 -12.23 -1.54 3.68
CA THR A 206 -11.47 -1.05 2.52
C THR A 206 -11.82 0.39 2.22
N GLU A 207 -10.79 1.24 2.08
CA GLU A 207 -10.93 2.60 1.57
C GLU A 207 -11.27 2.55 0.06
N PRO A 208 -12.39 3.18 -0.38
CA PRO A 208 -12.93 2.93 -1.74
C PRO A 208 -12.05 3.45 -2.88
N VAL A 209 -11.24 4.50 -2.66
CA VAL A 209 -10.44 5.13 -3.72
C VAL A 209 -9.12 4.41 -3.95
N THR A 210 -8.38 4.17 -2.87
CA THR A 210 -7.05 3.56 -2.93
C THR A 210 -7.07 2.04 -2.81
N GLY A 211 -8.15 1.48 -2.28
CA GLY A 211 -8.22 0.07 -1.92
C GLY A 211 -7.37 -0.30 -0.70
N GLU A 212 -6.87 0.68 0.08
CA GLU A 212 -6.20 0.36 1.34
C GLU A 212 -7.16 -0.41 2.24
N THR A 213 -6.78 -1.63 2.61
CA THR A 213 -7.66 -2.58 3.29
C THR A 213 -7.10 -2.95 4.65
N ALA A 214 -7.89 -2.79 5.68
CA ALA A 214 -7.67 -3.41 6.98
C ALA A 214 -8.36 -4.78 7.02
N LEU A 215 -7.62 -5.81 7.40
CA LEU A 215 -8.10 -7.16 7.60
C LEU A 215 -7.99 -7.51 9.08
N LEU A 216 -9.08 -8.02 9.65
CA LEU A 216 -9.14 -8.47 11.02
C LEU A 216 -9.66 -9.91 11.06
N LEU A 217 -8.83 -10.83 11.51
CA LEU A 217 -9.18 -12.23 11.69
C LEU A 217 -9.59 -12.46 13.14
N ARG A 218 -10.81 -12.98 13.36
CA ARG A 218 -11.37 -13.31 14.68
C ARG A 218 -11.76 -14.77 14.78
N ASP A 219 -11.74 -15.27 16.00
CA ASP A 219 -12.33 -16.58 16.32
C ASP A 219 -13.81 -16.45 16.68
N ARG A 220 -14.45 -17.60 16.98
CA ARG A 220 -15.86 -17.68 17.38
C ARG A 220 -16.16 -16.94 18.71
N ASP A 221 -15.16 -16.71 19.55
CA ASP A 221 -15.28 -16.00 20.81
C ASP A 221 -14.93 -14.50 20.65
N PHE A 222 -14.88 -14.01 19.38
CA PHE A 222 -14.52 -12.63 18.99
C PHE A 222 -13.11 -12.18 19.36
N ARG A 223 -12.22 -13.12 19.71
CA ARG A 223 -10.82 -12.76 19.96
C ARG A 223 -10.09 -12.44 18.67
N GLU A 224 -9.30 -11.39 18.71
CA GLU A 224 -8.50 -10.97 17.57
C GLU A 224 -7.26 -11.87 17.44
N LEU A 225 -7.17 -12.59 16.32
CA LEU A 225 -6.06 -13.50 16.04
C LEU A 225 -4.98 -12.83 15.21
N LEU A 226 -5.38 -11.95 14.29
CA LEU A 226 -4.50 -11.24 13.39
C LEU A 226 -5.16 -9.94 12.94
N SER A 227 -4.43 -8.86 13.01
CA SER A 227 -4.78 -7.60 12.35
C SER A 227 -3.74 -7.27 11.28
N MET A 228 -4.18 -6.89 10.08
CA MET A 228 -3.31 -6.60 8.95
C MET A 228 -3.81 -5.36 8.20
N ARG A 229 -2.88 -4.55 7.71
CA ARG A 229 -3.17 -3.48 6.74
C ARG A 229 -2.45 -3.77 5.45
N MET A 230 -3.17 -3.69 4.35
CA MET A 230 -2.67 -3.84 2.98
C MET A 230 -2.90 -2.56 2.21
N ALA A 231 -1.87 -2.08 1.55
CA ALA A 231 -1.92 -0.88 0.74
C ALA A 231 -1.55 -1.24 -0.72
N PRO A 232 -2.53 -1.57 -1.55
CA PRO A 232 -2.32 -1.76 -2.98
C PRO A 232 -2.16 -0.41 -3.67
N VAL A 233 -1.13 -0.26 -4.48
CA VAL A 233 -0.85 0.96 -5.25
C VAL A 233 -0.65 0.57 -6.71
N PRO A 234 -1.33 1.20 -7.68
CA PRO A 234 -1.07 0.94 -9.09
C PRO A 234 0.39 1.31 -9.43
N ALA A 235 1.16 0.36 -9.95
CA ALA A 235 2.59 0.51 -10.25
C ALA A 235 2.86 0.19 -11.72
N GLY A 236 2.67 1.19 -12.59
CA GLY A 236 2.81 0.99 -14.03
C GLY A 236 1.65 0.20 -14.66
N ARG A 237 1.88 -0.35 -15.86
CA ARG A 237 0.82 -1.07 -16.60
C ARG A 237 0.69 -2.51 -16.10
N GLY A 238 -0.50 -2.85 -15.60
CA GLY A 238 -0.84 -4.23 -15.24
C GLY A 238 -0.10 -4.77 -14.01
N VAL A 239 0.41 -3.88 -13.14
CA VAL A 239 1.06 -4.26 -11.88
C VAL A 239 0.47 -3.47 -10.73
N THR A 240 0.19 -4.16 -9.64
CA THR A 240 -0.15 -3.55 -8.34
C THR A 240 0.97 -3.84 -7.36
N SER A 241 1.50 -2.79 -6.76
CA SER A 241 2.50 -2.88 -5.70
C SER A 241 1.82 -2.83 -4.35
N VAL A 242 1.97 -3.90 -3.56
CA VAL A 242 1.28 -4.06 -2.28
C VAL A 242 2.29 -3.97 -1.15
N ARG A 243 2.14 -2.99 -0.26
CA ARG A 243 2.83 -2.95 1.02
C ARG A 243 1.86 -3.38 2.09
N TRP A 244 2.35 -4.15 3.03
CA TRP A 244 1.50 -4.61 4.10
C TRP A 244 2.23 -4.62 5.44
N ARG A 245 1.45 -4.49 6.52
CA ARG A 245 1.86 -4.66 7.91
C ARG A 245 0.84 -5.47 8.66
N ALA A 246 1.29 -6.20 9.67
CA ALA A 246 0.40 -7.00 10.50
C ALA A 246 0.92 -7.14 11.92
N VAL A 247 -0.02 -7.45 12.81
CA VAL A 247 0.23 -7.83 14.20
C VAL A 247 -0.62 -9.03 14.55
N GLN A 248 -0.03 -9.96 15.28
CA GLN A 248 -0.74 -11.10 15.85
C GLN A 248 -1.46 -10.69 17.15
N GLY A 249 -2.66 -11.23 17.35
CA GLY A 249 -3.41 -11.01 18.59
C GLY A 249 -2.67 -11.58 19.82
N ALA A 250 -2.83 -10.93 20.96
CA ALA A 250 -2.17 -11.31 22.20
C ALA A 250 -2.68 -12.66 22.77
N ASP A 251 -3.95 -12.96 22.53
CA ASP A 251 -4.66 -14.11 23.14
C ASP A 251 -4.87 -15.27 22.13
N LEU A 252 -3.84 -15.60 21.35
CA LEU A 252 -3.93 -16.72 20.44
C LEU A 252 -4.16 -18.04 21.21
N PRO A 253 -5.19 -18.85 20.84
CA PRO A 253 -5.38 -20.18 21.42
C PRO A 253 -4.08 -20.98 21.30
N SER A 254 -3.68 -21.70 22.36
CA SER A 254 -2.35 -22.30 22.54
C SER A 254 -1.82 -23.17 21.38
N LEU A 255 -2.70 -23.66 20.50
CA LEU A 255 -2.37 -24.42 19.30
C LEU A 255 -2.18 -23.55 18.06
N VAL A 256 -3.00 -22.52 17.90
CA VAL A 256 -2.93 -21.56 16.80
C VAL A 256 -1.78 -20.58 17.03
N GLY A 257 -1.64 -20.10 18.26
CA GLY A 257 -0.60 -19.16 18.66
C GLY A 257 0.81 -19.68 18.46
N ARG A 258 1.08 -20.93 18.82
CA ARG A 258 2.40 -21.52 18.62
C ARG A 258 2.78 -21.70 17.14
N ALA A 259 1.84 -22.00 16.27
CA ALA A 259 2.09 -22.11 14.83
C ALA A 259 2.30 -20.74 14.19
N LEU A 260 1.67 -19.69 14.71
CA LEU A 260 1.77 -18.32 14.19
C LEU A 260 2.94 -17.52 14.80
N GLN A 261 3.38 -17.84 16.01
CA GLN A 261 4.44 -17.10 16.71
C GLN A 261 5.86 -17.29 16.13
N TRP A 262 6.13 -18.41 15.44
CA TRP A 262 7.49 -18.80 15.01
C TRP A 262 7.80 -18.50 13.53
N LEU A 263 6.79 -18.21 12.73
CA LEU A 263 6.94 -17.96 11.30
C LEU A 263 6.13 -16.71 10.96
N ASN A 264 6.57 -15.93 9.97
CA ASN A 264 5.68 -14.97 9.34
C ASN A 264 4.49 -15.73 8.76
N PRO A 265 3.27 -15.65 9.36
CA PRO A 265 2.16 -16.48 8.95
C PRO A 265 1.53 -16.02 7.65
N ILE A 266 1.96 -14.86 7.14
CA ILE A 266 1.35 -14.16 6.03
C ILE A 266 2.25 -14.25 4.81
N ASN A 267 1.68 -14.65 3.71
CA ASN A 267 2.30 -14.54 2.40
C ASN A 267 1.37 -13.79 1.45
N VAL A 268 1.78 -12.63 0.97
CA VAL A 268 1.13 -11.90 -0.11
C VAL A 268 1.76 -12.36 -1.42
N HIS A 269 0.94 -12.93 -2.29
CA HIS A 269 1.39 -13.59 -3.51
C HIS A 269 1.83 -12.54 -4.55
N SER A 270 3.01 -12.68 -5.10
CA SER A 270 3.51 -11.87 -6.22
C SER A 270 3.06 -12.40 -7.58
N SER A 271 2.65 -13.66 -7.66
CA SER A 271 2.09 -14.30 -8.85
C SER A 271 0.72 -14.88 -8.55
N VAL A 272 -0.22 -14.69 -9.47
CA VAL A 272 -1.59 -15.18 -9.34
C VAL A 272 -1.87 -16.17 -10.48
N ASP A 273 -2.54 -17.28 -10.16
CA ASP A 273 -2.92 -18.26 -11.17
C ASP A 273 -3.91 -17.64 -12.18
N GLY A 274 -3.42 -17.45 -13.42
CA GLY A 274 -4.22 -16.90 -14.50
C GLY A 274 -5.42 -17.77 -14.91
N ALA A 275 -5.40 -19.08 -14.62
CA ALA A 275 -6.54 -19.95 -14.87
C ALA A 275 -7.63 -19.68 -13.82
N ALA A 276 -7.26 -19.58 -12.55
CA ALA A 276 -8.18 -19.25 -11.46
C ALA A 276 -8.81 -17.86 -11.67
N LEU A 277 -8.01 -16.87 -12.09
CA LEU A 277 -8.53 -15.52 -12.41
C LEU A 277 -9.57 -15.52 -13.55
N ARG A 278 -9.41 -16.39 -14.56
CA ARG A 278 -10.39 -16.48 -15.66
C ARG A 278 -11.70 -17.14 -15.25
N THR A 279 -11.68 -17.98 -14.22
CA THR A 279 -12.86 -18.66 -13.69
C THR A 279 -13.48 -17.93 -12.51
N LEU A 280 -12.88 -16.84 -12.07
CA LEU A 280 -13.40 -16.00 -10.99
C LEU A 280 -14.79 -15.50 -11.35
N LYS A 281 -15.77 -15.80 -10.50
CA LYS A 281 -17.13 -15.31 -10.65
C LYS A 281 -17.25 -14.00 -9.87
N PRO A 282 -17.50 -12.88 -10.56
CA PRO A 282 -17.71 -11.60 -9.86
C PRO A 282 -18.92 -11.72 -8.91
N THR A 283 -18.72 -11.43 -7.64
CA THR A 283 -19.75 -11.47 -6.59
C THR A 283 -19.66 -10.17 -5.78
N ALA A 284 -18.84 -10.14 -4.74
CA ALA A 284 -18.65 -8.95 -3.92
C ALA A 284 -17.98 -7.79 -4.68
N SER A 285 -17.14 -8.08 -5.68
CA SER A 285 -16.48 -7.07 -6.51
C SER A 285 -17.46 -6.22 -7.33
N VAL A 286 -18.59 -6.76 -7.76
CA VAL A 286 -19.62 -5.99 -8.48
C VAL A 286 -20.23 -4.94 -7.57
N VAL A 287 -20.59 -5.35 -6.34
CA VAL A 287 -21.12 -4.45 -5.32
C VAL A 287 -20.09 -3.41 -4.90
N PHE A 288 -18.82 -3.81 -4.79
CA PHE A 288 -17.70 -2.89 -4.52
C PHE A 288 -17.60 -1.79 -5.58
N ASP A 289 -17.64 -2.14 -6.85
CA ASP A 289 -17.57 -1.19 -7.96
C ASP A 289 -18.77 -0.22 -7.99
N GLU A 290 -19.96 -0.69 -7.62
CA GLU A 290 -21.16 0.14 -7.51
C GLU A 290 -21.06 1.13 -6.36
N LEU A 291 -20.70 0.66 -5.17
CA LEU A 291 -20.53 1.51 -3.98
C LEU A 291 -19.37 2.48 -4.14
N ARG A 292 -18.24 2.04 -4.69
CA ARG A 292 -17.09 2.90 -5.00
C ARG A 292 -17.46 4.06 -5.92
N ARG A 293 -18.24 3.79 -6.96
CA ARG A 293 -18.75 4.85 -7.87
C ARG A 293 -19.68 5.83 -7.18
N ALA A 294 -20.52 5.36 -6.26
CA ALA A 294 -21.42 6.19 -5.49
C ALA A 294 -20.68 7.10 -4.47
N LEU A 295 -19.58 6.59 -3.89
CA LEU A 295 -18.76 7.32 -2.91
C LEU A 295 -17.70 8.20 -3.54
N SER A 296 -17.35 7.98 -4.81
CA SER A 296 -16.40 8.84 -5.53
C SER A 296 -17.03 10.22 -5.80
N PRO A 297 -16.36 11.32 -5.46
CA PRO A 297 -16.90 12.67 -5.73
C PRO A 297 -17.13 12.81 -7.23
N SER A 298 -18.32 13.24 -7.61
CA SER A 298 -18.66 13.55 -9.00
C SER A 298 -17.68 14.60 -9.55
N PRO A 299 -17.15 14.42 -10.77
CA PRO A 299 -16.23 15.39 -11.39
C PRO A 299 -16.79 16.81 -11.51
N ALA A 300 -18.09 17.02 -11.31
CA ALA A 300 -18.74 18.32 -11.31
C ALA A 300 -18.54 19.14 -10.02
N GLN A 301 -18.08 18.55 -8.91
CA GLN A 301 -17.89 19.26 -7.64
C GLN A 301 -16.44 19.69 -7.36
N SER A 302 -15.48 19.33 -8.22
CA SER A 302 -14.07 19.74 -8.10
C SER A 302 -13.72 21.03 -8.84
N ALA A 303 -14.72 21.75 -9.39
CA ALA A 303 -14.54 22.96 -10.19
C ALA A 303 -15.19 24.22 -9.55
N ALA A 304 -15.55 24.16 -8.27
CA ALA A 304 -16.09 25.32 -7.53
C ALA A 304 -15.07 25.88 -6.51
#